data_8bca7941f4419a70f1a3ee1ff46291c6
#
_entry.id   8bca7941f4419a70f1a3ee1ff46291c6
#
_cell.length_a   1.000
_cell.length_b   1.000
_cell.length_c   1.000
_cell.angle_alpha   90.00
_cell.angle_beta   90.00
_cell.angle_gamma   90.00
#
_symmetry.space_group_name_H-M   'P 1'
#
loop_
_entity.id
_entity.type
_entity.pdbx_description
1 polymer ?
#
loop_
_entity_poly.entity_id
_entity_poly.type
_entity_poly.pdbx_seq_one_letter_code
_entity_poly.pdbx_strand_id
1 'polypeptide(L)'
;MAQRLLIVAHAATPTSLAVVFGQPRGPLSGEIRRLSGRVASWSSGPEEVCEATALRLGGHPERIPELHECNFGAWTGRALTDIASDQPSEVESWLHDPYAVPHGGESLAELITRVGRVLDDHPWPHGRSVVVVTSLVARALIVHALGAGPEVIFHIDVSPLSRALISQSDQIWRLQELGSQQLT
;
A
#
# COMPACT_ATOMS: atom_id res chain seq x y z
N MET A 1 21.34 15.66 1.88
CA MET A 1 20.98 14.55 0.95
C MET A 1 19.47 14.42 0.98
N ALA A 2 18.83 14.16 -0.18
CA ALA A 2 17.37 14.01 -0.24
C ALA A 2 16.91 12.75 0.52
N GLN A 3 15.73 12.81 1.14
CA GLN A 3 15.01 11.64 1.65
C GLN A 3 14.42 10.90 0.45
N ARG A 4 14.56 9.59 0.44
CA ARG A 4 13.99 8.71 -0.58
C ARG A 4 13.23 7.59 0.10
N LEU A 5 12.01 7.35 -0.31
CA LEU A 5 11.19 6.27 0.21
C LEU A 5 10.84 5.31 -0.92
N LEU A 6 11.24 4.06 -0.77
CA LEU A 6 10.82 2.95 -1.61
C LEU A 6 9.59 2.31 -0.98
N ILE A 7 8.44 2.54 -1.57
CA ILE A 7 7.18 1.90 -1.22
C ILE A 7 7.13 0.55 -1.94
N VAL A 8 6.89 -0.53 -1.22
CA VAL A 8 6.80 -1.89 -1.76
C VAL A 8 5.46 -2.50 -1.35
N ALA A 9 4.69 -2.98 -2.31
CA ALA A 9 3.53 -3.79 -2.02
C ALA A 9 3.96 -5.18 -1.53
N HIS A 10 3.28 -5.73 -0.52
CA HIS A 10 3.62 -7.05 -0.01
C HIS A 10 3.56 -8.13 -1.11
N ALA A 11 4.24 -9.25 -0.90
CA ALA A 11 4.20 -10.39 -1.81
C ALA A 11 2.80 -11.03 -1.86
N ALA A 12 2.47 -11.67 -2.97
CA ALA A 12 1.17 -12.31 -3.15
C ALA A 12 0.88 -13.33 -2.05
N THR A 13 -0.38 -13.41 -1.66
CA THR A 13 -0.95 -14.42 -0.77
C THR A 13 -2.22 -15.01 -1.40
N PRO A 14 -2.73 -16.17 -0.96
CA PRO A 14 -3.98 -16.71 -1.48
C PRO A 14 -5.14 -15.73 -1.38
N THR A 15 -5.26 -14.98 -0.28
CA THR A 15 -6.35 -14.00 -0.10
C THR A 15 -6.19 -12.76 -0.96
N SER A 16 -4.95 -12.28 -1.18
CA SER A 16 -4.72 -11.14 -2.07
C SER A 16 -4.96 -11.49 -3.54
N LEU A 17 -4.64 -12.71 -3.95
CA LEU A 17 -4.92 -13.20 -5.31
C LEU A 17 -6.42 -13.44 -5.54
N ALA A 18 -7.16 -13.83 -4.52
CA ALA A 18 -8.62 -13.99 -4.57
C ALA A 18 -9.38 -12.67 -4.35
N VAL A 19 -8.69 -11.54 -4.21
CA VAL A 19 -9.28 -10.22 -3.92
C VAL A 19 -10.26 -10.28 -2.75
N VAL A 20 -9.80 -10.82 -1.61
CA VAL A 20 -10.56 -10.86 -0.36
C VAL A 20 -10.30 -9.57 0.41
N PHE A 21 -11.37 -8.87 0.78
CA PHE A 21 -11.26 -7.60 1.49
C PHE A 21 -10.71 -7.74 2.92
N GLY A 22 -9.96 -6.76 3.36
CA GLY A 22 -9.35 -6.72 4.68
C GLY A 22 -7.92 -7.24 4.69
N GLN A 23 -7.46 -7.74 5.83
CA GLN A 23 -6.05 -8.11 6.02
C GLN A 23 -5.66 -9.31 5.17
N PRO A 24 -4.66 -9.17 4.28
CA PRO A 24 -4.15 -10.28 3.50
C PRO A 24 -3.51 -11.33 4.42
N ARG A 25 -3.79 -12.61 4.14
CA ARG A 25 -3.37 -13.74 4.98
C ARG A 25 -2.85 -14.89 4.13
N GLY A 26 -2.08 -15.75 4.79
CA GLY A 26 -1.53 -16.97 4.22
C GLY A 26 -0.07 -16.86 3.82
N PRO A 27 0.51 -17.94 3.29
CA PRO A 27 1.91 -17.96 2.92
C PRO A 27 2.19 -17.02 1.76
N LEU A 28 3.36 -16.37 1.81
CA LEU A 28 3.86 -15.55 0.70
C LEU A 28 4.18 -16.44 -0.49
N SER A 29 3.78 -16.02 -1.68
CA SER A 29 4.05 -16.70 -2.95
C SER A 29 4.85 -15.78 -3.90
N GLY A 30 5.47 -16.41 -4.89
CA GLY A 30 6.33 -15.75 -5.86
C GLY A 30 7.80 -15.66 -5.41
N GLU A 31 8.66 -15.30 -6.35
CA GLU A 31 10.08 -15.10 -6.09
C GLU A 31 10.31 -13.74 -5.43
N ILE A 32 10.86 -13.73 -4.22
CA ILE A 32 11.19 -12.51 -3.49
C ILE A 32 12.71 -12.37 -3.44
N ARG A 33 13.24 -11.49 -4.26
CA ARG A 33 14.67 -11.19 -4.30
C ARG A 33 15.04 -10.14 -3.28
N ARG A 34 16.12 -10.37 -2.54
CA ARG A 34 16.65 -9.40 -1.59
C ARG A 34 16.94 -8.07 -2.28
N LEU A 35 16.61 -6.98 -1.61
CA LEU A 35 16.96 -5.65 -2.09
C LEU A 35 18.47 -5.44 -2.02
N SER A 36 19.03 -4.92 -3.11
CA SER A 36 20.45 -4.55 -3.18
C SER A 36 20.67 -3.11 -2.70
N GLY A 37 21.90 -2.84 -2.28
CA GLY A 37 22.36 -1.51 -1.88
C GLY A 37 21.98 -1.16 -0.43
N ARG A 38 22.47 0.02 0.01
CA ARG A 38 22.28 0.47 1.40
C ARG A 38 20.85 0.98 1.60
N VAL A 39 20.22 0.53 2.67
CA VAL A 39 18.92 1.01 3.16
C VAL A 39 19.14 1.68 4.52
N ALA A 40 18.62 2.88 4.69
CA ALA A 40 18.76 3.68 5.91
C ALA A 40 17.77 3.25 7.00
N SER A 41 16.54 2.90 6.62
CA SER A 41 15.53 2.36 7.53
C SER A 41 14.57 1.41 6.82
N TRP A 42 13.98 0.51 7.58
CA TRP A 42 12.93 -0.39 7.14
C TRP A 42 11.70 -0.19 8.00
N SER A 43 10.55 -0.06 7.35
CA SER A 43 9.25 0.04 8.01
C SER A 43 8.24 -0.89 7.32
N SER A 44 7.15 -1.21 8.01
CA SER A 44 6.03 -1.95 7.42
C SER A 44 4.70 -1.49 8.00
N GLY A 45 3.62 -1.74 7.26
CA GLY A 45 2.29 -1.81 7.84
C GLY A 45 2.23 -2.91 8.92
N PRO A 46 1.18 -2.91 9.75
CA PRO A 46 1.06 -3.84 10.87
C PRO A 46 0.71 -5.28 10.45
N GLU A 47 0.31 -5.50 9.18
CA GLU A 47 -0.05 -6.82 8.67
C GLU A 47 1.18 -7.75 8.65
N GLU A 48 0.99 -8.98 9.14
CA GLU A 48 2.06 -9.99 9.20
C GLU A 48 2.72 -10.25 7.82
N VAL A 49 1.94 -10.17 6.75
CA VAL A 49 2.45 -10.36 5.38
C VAL A 49 3.38 -9.24 4.94
N CYS A 50 3.17 -8.01 5.43
CA CYS A 50 4.04 -6.87 5.17
C CYS A 50 5.39 -7.05 5.85
N GLU A 51 5.40 -7.41 7.13
CA GLU A 51 6.62 -7.73 7.87
C GLU A 51 7.36 -8.93 7.25
N ALA A 52 6.63 -10.03 6.98
CA ALA A 52 7.22 -11.23 6.36
C ALA A 52 7.84 -10.92 4.99
N THR A 53 7.21 -10.05 4.19
CA THR A 53 7.77 -9.59 2.92
C THR A 53 9.04 -8.78 3.13
N ALA A 54 9.05 -7.83 4.09
CA ALA A 54 10.24 -7.04 4.40
C ALA A 54 11.43 -7.92 4.84
N LEU A 55 11.18 -8.93 5.69
CA LEU A 55 12.20 -9.90 6.10
C LEU A 55 12.78 -10.67 4.91
N ARG A 56 11.93 -11.11 3.98
CA ARG A 56 12.38 -11.79 2.74
C ARG A 56 13.19 -10.86 1.83
N LEU A 57 12.83 -9.57 1.77
CA LEU A 57 13.59 -8.54 1.05
C LEU A 57 14.94 -8.21 1.71
N GLY A 58 15.16 -8.67 2.94
CA GLY A 58 16.43 -8.55 3.66
C GLY A 58 16.44 -7.45 4.74
N GLY A 59 15.27 -6.90 5.09
CA GLY A 59 15.10 -5.88 6.12
C GLY A 59 14.53 -6.42 7.42
N HIS A 60 14.64 -5.62 8.47
CA HIS A 60 13.98 -5.81 9.76
C HIS A 60 13.12 -4.56 10.01
N PRO A 61 11.83 -4.59 9.65
CA PRO A 61 11.01 -3.39 9.68
C PRO A 61 10.55 -3.01 11.09
N GLU A 62 10.47 -1.71 11.34
CA GLU A 62 9.63 -1.15 12.39
C GLU A 62 8.18 -1.13 11.89
N ARG A 63 7.22 -1.59 12.70
CA ARG A 63 5.80 -1.53 12.35
C ARG A 63 5.26 -0.13 12.59
N ILE A 64 4.57 0.41 11.59
CA ILE A 64 3.84 1.67 11.69
C ILE A 64 2.34 1.34 11.69
N PRO A 65 1.67 1.38 12.86
CA PRO A 65 0.27 0.98 12.98
C PRO A 65 -0.67 1.74 12.05
N GLU A 66 -0.39 3.02 11.82
CA GLU A 66 -1.21 3.91 10.98
C GLU A 66 -1.15 3.56 9.48
N LEU A 67 -0.25 2.67 9.07
CA LEU A 67 -0.20 2.12 7.70
C LEU A 67 -1.01 0.83 7.55
N HIS A 68 -1.98 0.58 8.43
CA HIS A 68 -2.88 -0.58 8.31
C HIS A 68 -3.72 -0.51 7.03
N GLU A 69 -4.18 -1.69 6.59
CA GLU A 69 -5.10 -1.84 5.46
C GLU A 69 -6.38 -1.02 5.69
N CYS A 70 -7.08 -0.68 4.60
CA CYS A 70 -8.37 -0.03 4.66
C CYS A 70 -9.35 -0.82 5.54
N ASN A 71 -10.12 -0.11 6.35
CA ASN A 71 -11.20 -0.73 7.10
C ASN A 71 -12.41 -0.95 6.18
N PHE A 72 -12.62 -2.18 5.77
CA PHE A 72 -13.71 -2.57 4.89
C PHE A 72 -15.01 -2.95 5.64
N GLY A 73 -15.10 -2.68 6.93
CA GLY A 73 -16.34 -2.90 7.70
C GLY A 73 -16.96 -4.27 7.43
N ALA A 74 -18.23 -4.28 6.99
CA ALA A 74 -19.00 -5.50 6.72
C ALA A 74 -18.46 -6.35 5.55
N TRP A 75 -17.58 -5.81 4.70
CA TRP A 75 -16.96 -6.57 3.60
C TRP A 75 -15.70 -7.33 4.01
N THR A 76 -15.19 -7.07 5.21
CA THR A 76 -13.96 -7.72 5.70
C THR A 76 -14.11 -9.25 5.70
N GLY A 77 -13.15 -9.93 5.06
CA GLY A 77 -13.11 -11.37 4.93
C GLY A 77 -13.95 -11.95 3.79
N ARG A 78 -14.66 -11.11 3.02
CA ARG A 78 -15.44 -11.53 1.85
C ARG A 78 -14.65 -11.31 0.55
N ALA A 79 -14.85 -12.19 -0.43
CA ALA A 79 -14.27 -11.98 -1.75
C ALA A 79 -15.08 -10.92 -2.54
N LEU A 80 -14.39 -10.14 -3.39
CA LEU A 80 -15.05 -9.15 -4.24
C LEU A 80 -16.14 -9.78 -5.12
N THR A 81 -15.91 -10.99 -5.64
CA THR A 81 -16.88 -11.74 -6.46
C THR A 81 -18.18 -12.01 -5.73
N ASP A 82 -18.10 -12.37 -4.45
CA ASP A 82 -19.27 -12.68 -3.64
C ASP A 82 -20.06 -11.42 -3.32
N ILE A 83 -19.35 -10.32 -3.00
CA ILE A 83 -19.99 -9.05 -2.73
C ILE A 83 -20.62 -8.48 -4.01
N ALA A 84 -19.94 -8.57 -5.15
CA ALA A 84 -20.47 -8.11 -6.43
C ALA A 84 -21.72 -8.89 -6.86
N SER A 85 -21.86 -10.15 -6.45
CA SER A 85 -23.06 -10.94 -6.67
C SER A 85 -24.23 -10.52 -5.77
N ASP A 86 -23.94 -10.21 -4.50
CA ASP A 86 -24.97 -9.90 -3.49
C ASP A 86 -25.35 -8.41 -3.48
N GLN A 87 -24.39 -7.53 -3.74
CA GLN A 87 -24.47 -6.07 -3.58
C GLN A 87 -23.82 -5.33 -4.77
N PRO A 88 -24.29 -5.55 -6.01
CA PRO A 88 -23.64 -4.97 -7.20
C PRO A 88 -23.60 -3.45 -7.22
N SER A 89 -24.66 -2.78 -6.77
CA SER A 89 -24.74 -1.30 -6.73
C SER A 89 -23.76 -0.69 -5.74
N GLU A 90 -23.54 -1.34 -4.63
CA GLU A 90 -22.60 -0.94 -3.57
C GLU A 90 -21.16 -1.08 -4.05
N VAL A 91 -20.86 -2.17 -4.77
CA VAL A 91 -19.54 -2.39 -5.37
C VAL A 91 -19.30 -1.35 -6.47
N GLU A 92 -20.29 -1.08 -7.32
CA GLU A 92 -20.18 -0.04 -8.36
C GLU A 92 -19.92 1.33 -7.75
N SER A 93 -20.65 1.70 -6.70
CA SER A 93 -20.41 2.96 -5.97
C SER A 93 -18.99 3.02 -5.42
N TRP A 94 -18.52 1.97 -4.75
CA TRP A 94 -17.17 1.91 -4.19
C TRP A 94 -16.06 2.00 -5.25
N LEU A 95 -16.27 1.44 -6.44
CA LEU A 95 -15.29 1.45 -7.54
C LEU A 95 -15.18 2.81 -8.25
N HIS A 96 -16.16 3.72 -8.10
CA HIS A 96 -16.20 4.98 -8.84
C HIS A 96 -16.21 6.22 -7.97
N ASP A 97 -16.54 6.09 -6.68
CA ASP A 97 -16.57 7.20 -5.74
C ASP A 97 -15.61 6.95 -4.56
N PRO A 98 -14.50 7.70 -4.46
CA PRO A 98 -13.51 7.52 -3.39
C PRO A 98 -14.03 7.92 -2.01
N TYR A 99 -15.19 8.58 -1.93
CA TYR A 99 -15.85 8.94 -0.67
C TYR A 99 -16.91 7.93 -0.24
N ALA A 100 -17.29 7.00 -1.12
CA ALA A 100 -18.29 5.99 -0.80
C ALA A 100 -17.80 5.00 0.27
N VAL A 101 -18.69 4.69 1.21
CA VAL A 101 -18.47 3.72 2.30
C VAL A 101 -19.60 2.69 2.40
N PRO A 102 -19.96 1.99 1.33
CA PRO A 102 -21.11 1.07 1.35
C PRO A 102 -20.92 -0.08 2.35
N HIS A 103 -19.69 -0.37 2.73
CA HIS A 103 -19.32 -1.37 3.72
C HIS A 103 -19.32 -0.84 5.17
N GLY A 104 -19.57 0.46 5.40
CA GLY A 104 -19.61 1.06 6.73
C GLY A 104 -18.26 1.16 7.44
N GLY A 105 -17.17 1.16 6.68
CA GLY A 105 -15.79 1.29 7.18
C GLY A 105 -15.14 2.62 6.81
N GLU A 106 -13.93 2.58 6.27
CA GLU A 106 -13.11 3.73 5.88
C GLU A 106 -13.27 4.00 4.36
N SER A 107 -13.52 5.24 3.96
CA SER A 107 -13.48 5.62 2.54
C SER A 107 -12.05 5.63 2.00
N LEU A 108 -11.88 5.54 0.67
CA LEU A 108 -10.57 5.66 0.05
C LEU A 108 -9.94 7.06 0.26
N ALA A 109 -10.77 8.10 0.33
CA ALA A 109 -10.32 9.46 0.64
C ALA A 109 -9.79 9.59 2.08
N GLU A 110 -10.45 8.94 3.06
CA GLU A 110 -9.98 8.88 4.44
C GLU A 110 -8.68 8.07 4.55
N LEU A 111 -8.59 6.94 3.86
CA LEU A 111 -7.36 6.14 3.75
C LEU A 111 -6.19 7.00 3.25
N ILE A 112 -6.37 7.71 2.11
CA ILE A 112 -5.34 8.59 1.54
C ILE A 112 -4.90 9.65 2.56
N THR A 113 -5.86 10.25 3.26
CA THR A 113 -5.58 11.27 4.28
C THR A 113 -4.79 10.68 5.46
N ARG A 114 -5.16 9.49 5.94
CA ARG A 114 -4.49 8.82 7.06
C ARG A 114 -3.04 8.46 6.73
N VAL A 115 -2.82 7.77 5.61
CA VAL A 115 -1.48 7.35 5.22
C VAL A 115 -0.60 8.53 4.76
N GLY A 116 -1.24 9.58 4.22
CA GLY A 116 -0.56 10.83 3.86
C GLY A 116 0.05 11.52 5.06
N ARG A 117 -0.66 11.58 6.19
CA ARG A 117 -0.09 12.11 7.44
C ARG A 117 1.13 11.32 7.88
N VAL A 118 1.10 9.98 7.77
CA VAL A 118 2.29 9.17 8.07
C VAL A 118 3.45 9.53 7.14
N LEU A 119 3.17 9.70 5.85
CA LEU A 119 4.19 10.05 4.88
C LEU A 119 4.87 11.39 5.21
N ASP A 120 4.09 12.40 5.62
CA ASP A 120 4.57 13.75 5.89
C ASP A 120 5.22 13.90 7.28
N ASP A 121 4.66 13.22 8.31
CA ASP A 121 5.04 13.44 9.71
C ASP A 121 6.10 12.45 10.23
N HIS A 122 6.23 11.28 9.59
CA HIS A 122 7.20 10.27 10.03
C HIS A 122 8.64 10.76 9.75
N PRO A 123 9.57 10.62 10.71
CA PRO A 123 10.94 11.12 10.57
C PRO A 123 11.82 10.22 9.68
N TRP A 124 11.51 10.19 8.38
CA TRP A 124 12.29 9.41 7.42
C TRP A 124 13.76 9.86 7.43
N PRO A 125 14.73 8.94 7.62
CA PRO A 125 16.14 9.33 7.62
C PRO A 125 16.61 9.73 6.22
N HIS A 126 17.69 10.51 6.17
CA HIS A 126 18.37 10.81 4.90
C HIS A 126 18.88 9.52 4.24
N GLY A 127 18.72 9.43 2.92
CA GLY A 127 19.05 8.24 2.13
C GLY A 127 17.80 7.48 1.69
N ARG A 128 17.95 6.18 1.43
CA ARG A 128 16.85 5.32 0.98
C ARG A 128 16.24 4.58 2.15
N SER A 129 15.01 4.90 2.50
CA SER A 129 14.14 4.12 3.38
C SER A 129 13.28 3.16 2.56
N VAL A 130 12.83 2.07 3.16
CA VAL A 130 11.90 1.10 2.55
C VAL A 130 10.70 0.94 3.47
N VAL A 131 9.50 1.01 2.88
CA VAL A 131 8.25 0.69 3.58
C VAL A 131 7.50 -0.39 2.81
N VAL A 132 7.11 -1.45 3.52
CA VAL A 132 6.30 -2.55 2.93
C VAL A 132 4.89 -2.45 3.46
N VAL A 133 3.93 -2.34 2.55
CA VAL A 133 2.51 -2.11 2.87
C VAL A 133 1.60 -2.98 1.99
N THR A 134 0.31 -2.94 2.22
CA THR A 134 -0.69 -3.55 1.35
C THR A 134 -0.80 -2.78 0.03
N SER A 135 -1.34 -3.41 -1.02
CA SER A 135 -1.43 -2.79 -2.34
C SER A 135 -2.28 -1.52 -2.34
N LEU A 136 -3.37 -1.50 -1.57
CA LEU A 136 -4.23 -0.33 -1.51
C LEU A 136 -3.58 0.83 -0.72
N VAL A 137 -2.88 0.52 0.37
CA VAL A 137 -2.08 1.50 1.12
C VAL A 137 -0.95 2.06 0.25
N ALA A 138 -0.30 1.23 -0.57
CA ALA A 138 0.72 1.70 -1.53
C ALA A 138 0.12 2.68 -2.56
N ARG A 139 -1.07 2.39 -3.12
CA ARG A 139 -1.79 3.32 -4.01
C ARG A 139 -2.07 4.65 -3.31
N ALA A 140 -2.60 4.59 -2.08
CA ALA A 140 -2.94 5.77 -1.30
C ALA A 140 -1.71 6.66 -1.00
N LEU A 141 -0.58 6.05 -0.64
CA LEU A 141 0.70 6.76 -0.46
C LEU A 141 1.16 7.45 -1.75
N ILE A 142 1.01 6.78 -2.91
CA ILE A 142 1.39 7.35 -4.22
C ILE A 142 0.48 8.53 -4.57
N VAL A 143 -0.86 8.40 -4.39
CA VAL A 143 -1.82 9.49 -4.65
C VAL A 143 -1.48 10.72 -3.81
N HIS A 144 -1.22 10.52 -2.50
CA HIS A 144 -0.83 11.61 -1.61
C HIS A 144 0.49 12.26 -2.04
N ALA A 145 1.51 11.46 -2.36
CA ALA A 145 2.82 11.97 -2.80
C ALA A 145 2.75 12.79 -4.11
N LEU A 146 1.78 12.49 -4.96
CA LEU A 146 1.52 13.24 -6.20
C LEU A 146 0.73 14.54 -5.96
N GLY A 147 0.17 14.74 -4.76
CA GLY A 147 -0.77 15.83 -4.48
C GLY A 147 -2.02 15.76 -5.34
N ALA A 148 -2.42 14.55 -5.75
CA ALA A 148 -3.55 14.32 -6.65
C ALA A 148 -4.86 14.18 -5.88
N GLY A 149 -5.98 14.41 -6.56
CA GLY A 149 -7.31 14.13 -6.02
C GLY A 149 -7.52 12.62 -5.74
N PRO A 150 -8.40 12.25 -4.81
CA PRO A 150 -8.57 10.86 -4.39
C PRO A 150 -9.06 9.93 -5.50
N GLU A 151 -9.73 10.44 -6.53
CA GLU A 151 -10.18 9.68 -7.70
C GLU A 151 -9.01 9.05 -8.49
N VAL A 152 -7.80 9.58 -8.38
CA VAL A 152 -6.61 9.05 -9.05
C VAL A 152 -6.25 7.64 -8.55
N ILE A 153 -6.71 7.25 -7.35
CA ILE A 153 -6.46 5.91 -6.79
C ILE A 153 -6.99 4.78 -7.70
N PHE A 154 -8.04 5.05 -8.47
CA PHE A 154 -8.62 4.09 -9.42
C PHE A 154 -7.76 3.91 -10.69
N HIS A 155 -6.84 4.81 -10.96
CA HIS A 155 -5.96 4.80 -12.13
C HIS A 155 -4.56 4.24 -11.86
N ILE A 156 -4.29 3.84 -10.62
CA ILE A 156 -3.00 3.26 -10.22
C ILE A 156 -3.18 1.77 -9.97
N ASP A 157 -2.51 0.93 -10.75
CA ASP A 157 -2.42 -0.50 -10.48
C ASP A 157 -1.15 -0.84 -9.72
N VAL A 158 -1.31 -1.59 -8.63
CA VAL A 158 -0.22 -2.04 -7.77
C VAL A 158 -0.33 -3.54 -7.55
N SER A 159 0.41 -4.28 -8.35
CA SER A 159 0.53 -5.73 -8.21
C SER A 159 1.43 -6.11 -7.02
N PRO A 160 1.37 -7.33 -6.51
CA PRO A 160 2.29 -7.82 -5.48
C PRO A 160 3.76 -7.59 -5.87
N LEU A 161 4.56 -7.13 -4.91
CA LEU A 161 5.97 -6.75 -5.07
C LEU A 161 6.24 -5.57 -6.02
N SER A 162 5.21 -4.88 -6.50
CA SER A 162 5.40 -3.59 -7.18
C SER A 162 6.10 -2.59 -6.27
N ARG A 163 6.86 -1.70 -6.87
CA ARG A 163 7.69 -0.71 -6.19
C ARG A 163 7.41 0.69 -6.72
N ALA A 164 7.32 1.64 -5.82
CA ALA A 164 7.31 3.06 -6.16
C ALA A 164 8.43 3.75 -5.39
N LEU A 165 9.30 4.46 -6.09
CA LEU A 165 10.33 5.29 -5.47
C LEU A 165 9.86 6.74 -5.47
N ILE A 166 9.74 7.31 -4.29
CA ILE A 166 9.46 8.73 -4.12
C ILE A 166 10.62 9.42 -3.42
N SER A 167 10.79 10.71 -3.67
CA SER A 167 11.79 11.54 -2.98
C SER A 167 11.18 12.83 -2.49
N GLN A 168 11.68 13.32 -1.36
CA GLN A 168 11.26 14.59 -0.80
C GLN A 168 12.37 15.64 -0.88
N SER A 169 12.01 16.82 -1.37
CA SER A 169 12.79 18.05 -1.24
C SER A 169 11.85 19.23 -1.09
N ASP A 170 12.21 20.18 -0.23
CA ASP A 170 11.41 21.39 0.03
C ASP A 170 9.95 21.05 0.44
N GLN A 171 9.77 20.03 1.27
CA GLN A 171 8.47 19.50 1.72
C GLN A 171 7.57 18.99 0.60
N ILE A 172 8.09 18.76 -0.60
CA ILE A 172 7.33 18.24 -1.74
C ILE A 172 7.83 16.84 -2.07
N TRP A 173 6.90 15.86 -2.04
CA TRP A 173 7.15 14.54 -2.54
C TRP A 173 7.06 14.49 -4.06
N ARG A 174 7.90 13.68 -4.69
CA ARG A 174 7.94 13.48 -6.13
C ARG A 174 8.09 12.00 -6.44
N LEU A 175 7.21 11.48 -7.26
CA LEU A 175 7.35 10.12 -7.80
C LEU A 175 8.51 10.10 -8.79
N GLN A 176 9.49 9.23 -8.56
CA GLN A 176 10.67 9.05 -9.41
C GLN A 176 10.56 7.80 -10.29
N GLU A 177 10.00 6.74 -9.73
CA GLU A 177 9.92 5.44 -10.38
C GLU A 177 8.67 4.69 -9.93
N LEU A 178 8.02 4.02 -10.85
CA LEU A 178 6.92 3.09 -10.57
C LEU A 178 7.11 1.86 -11.46
N GLY A 179 7.15 0.68 -10.86
CA GLY A 179 7.35 -0.54 -11.63
C GLY A 179 7.15 -1.81 -10.83
N SER A 180 7.18 -2.93 -11.56
CA SER A 180 7.20 -4.28 -10.97
C SER A 180 8.63 -4.69 -10.59
N GLN A 181 8.77 -5.80 -9.86
CA GLN A 181 10.07 -6.34 -9.41
C GLN A 181 11.06 -6.65 -10.54
N GLN A 182 10.63 -6.67 -11.81
CA GLN A 182 11.45 -7.05 -12.96
C GLN A 182 12.27 -5.90 -13.56
N LEU A 183 12.18 -4.69 -13.04
CA LEU A 183 13.11 -3.62 -13.45
C LEU A 183 14.42 -3.82 -12.70
N THR A 184 15.37 -4.42 -13.40
CA THR A 184 16.75 -4.72 -13.01
C THR A 184 17.53 -3.50 -12.58
#